data_26306784f785188c35d6cfa8284d4218
#
_entry.id   26306784f785188c35d6cfa8284d4218
#
_cell.length_a   1.000
_cell.length_b   1.000
_cell.length_c   1.000
_cell.angle_alpha   90.00
_cell.angle_beta   90.00
_cell.angle_gamma   90.00
#
_symmetry.space_group_name_H-M   'P 1'
#
loop_
_entity.id
_entity.type
_entity.pdbx_description
1 polymer ?
#
loop_
_entity_poly.entity_id
_entity_poly.type
_entity_poly.pdbx_seq_one_letter_code
_entity_poly.pdbx_strand_id
1 'polypeptide(L)'
;MDCNEYSKIGINRMYKCYNGRLCNEIESEEDVLERLECIPCKSRELLEYVWRLKPKYKGKSLEEVEKKLGITRKEAESNFHFGKYLLYFKDYKEMEFKEGIKLGMLVRAYYKDYRIHFHKGKKSVKYMVDSKNFIECINLLKEDYKFVLVQHYGLFGGNPITYAELGKILKISMHAAQTMEDLALRELRLVSFKFLEELDDYYCDLLVLVYDKKISKKEYNALRRAGISTYEELKNCAPERLISFSGIGPRMLKNLKEVQKTL
;
A
#
# COMPACT_ATOMS: atom_id res chain seq x y z
N MET A 1 0.67 -18.96 -26.87
CA MET A 1 0.83 -17.54 -27.30
C MET A 1 2.30 -17.21 -27.31
N ASP A 2 2.79 -16.62 -28.38
CA ASP A 2 4.23 -16.32 -28.50
C ASP A 2 4.62 -15.22 -27.49
N CYS A 3 5.40 -15.59 -26.48
CA CYS A 3 6.04 -14.64 -25.54
C CYS A 3 6.90 -13.57 -26.25
N ASN A 4 7.12 -13.71 -27.55
CA ASN A 4 7.87 -12.78 -28.40
C ASN A 4 7.16 -11.44 -28.70
N GLU A 5 5.86 -11.31 -28.39
CA GLU A 5 5.13 -10.05 -28.60
C GLU A 5 5.37 -8.99 -27.53
N TYR A 6 5.84 -9.37 -26.36
CA TYR A 6 6.03 -8.43 -25.26
C TYR A 6 7.45 -7.84 -25.23
N SER A 7 7.52 -6.53 -25.02
CA SER A 7 8.79 -5.85 -24.84
C SER A 7 9.47 -6.30 -23.54
N LYS A 8 10.61 -6.99 -23.63
CA LYS A 8 11.43 -7.39 -22.48
C LYS A 8 11.74 -6.20 -21.57
N ILE A 9 12.01 -5.02 -22.15
CA ILE A 9 12.25 -3.79 -21.37
C ILE A 9 11.00 -3.36 -20.60
N GLY A 10 9.82 -3.45 -21.22
CA GLY A 10 8.54 -3.12 -20.61
C GLY A 10 8.23 -4.06 -19.44
N ILE A 11 8.34 -5.37 -19.67
CA ILE A 11 8.12 -6.40 -18.63
C ILE A 11 9.10 -6.23 -17.48
N ASN A 12 10.38 -6.06 -17.73
CA ASN A 12 11.38 -5.85 -16.68
C ASN A 12 11.10 -4.58 -15.85
N ARG A 13 10.69 -3.48 -16.50
CA ARG A 13 10.26 -2.26 -15.78
C ARG A 13 9.04 -2.51 -14.92
N MET A 14 8.06 -3.22 -15.46
CA MET A 14 6.86 -3.59 -14.74
C MET A 14 7.20 -4.49 -13.55
N TYR A 15 7.95 -5.56 -13.75
CA TYR A 15 8.44 -6.45 -12.71
C TYR A 15 9.20 -5.69 -11.61
N LYS A 16 10.16 -4.84 -11.96
CA LYS A 16 10.89 -4.01 -10.99
C LYS A 16 9.99 -3.04 -10.23
N CYS A 17 8.99 -2.48 -10.90
CA CYS A 17 8.03 -1.60 -10.26
C CYS A 17 7.16 -2.35 -9.22
N TYR A 18 6.81 -3.60 -9.51
CA TYR A 18 5.98 -4.44 -8.65
C TYR A 18 6.80 -5.15 -7.58
N ASN A 19 7.90 -5.81 -7.96
CA ASN A 19 8.75 -6.56 -7.04
C ASN A 19 9.49 -5.67 -6.02
N GLY A 20 9.77 -4.43 -6.38
CA GLY A 20 10.44 -3.47 -5.48
C GLY A 20 9.53 -2.81 -4.45
N ARG A 21 8.20 -3.01 -4.51
CA ARG A 21 7.26 -2.13 -3.78
C ARG A 21 6.06 -2.82 -3.14
N LEU A 22 5.57 -3.94 -3.64
CA LEU A 22 4.20 -4.36 -3.32
C LEU A 22 3.93 -5.86 -3.31
N CYS A 23 4.82 -6.74 -3.76
CA CYS A 23 4.44 -8.14 -3.94
C CYS A 23 5.59 -9.10 -3.64
N ASN A 24 5.46 -9.87 -2.58
CA ASN A 24 6.25 -11.08 -2.37
C ASN A 24 5.81 -12.23 -3.28
N GLU A 25 4.68 -12.06 -3.99
CA GLU A 25 4.07 -13.10 -4.80
C GLU A 25 4.48 -13.07 -6.28
N ILE A 26 5.13 -12.00 -6.77
CA ILE A 26 5.65 -11.95 -8.14
C ILE A 26 7.12 -12.35 -8.10
N GLU A 27 7.39 -13.58 -8.47
CA GLU A 27 8.72 -14.18 -8.36
C GLU A 27 9.58 -13.94 -9.60
N SER A 28 8.97 -13.79 -10.78
CA SER A 28 9.68 -13.65 -12.04
C SER A 28 8.96 -12.78 -13.07
N GLU A 29 9.63 -12.49 -14.20
CA GLU A 29 9.02 -11.82 -15.36
C GLU A 29 7.94 -12.72 -16.01
N GLU A 30 8.11 -14.03 -15.97
CA GLU A 30 7.16 -15.02 -16.45
C GLU A 30 5.86 -14.97 -15.64
N ASP A 31 5.94 -14.86 -14.32
CA ASP A 31 4.78 -14.72 -13.44
C ASP A 31 3.97 -13.46 -13.76
N VAL A 32 4.65 -12.34 -14.09
CA VAL A 32 3.97 -11.12 -14.56
C VAL A 32 3.17 -11.38 -15.84
N LEU A 33 3.76 -12.12 -16.78
CA LEU A 33 3.10 -12.45 -18.05
C LEU A 33 1.89 -13.35 -17.84
N GLU A 34 2.03 -14.38 -17.03
CA GLU A 34 0.95 -15.30 -16.69
C GLU A 34 -0.23 -14.56 -16.02
N ARG A 35 0.07 -13.65 -15.09
CA ARG A 35 -0.95 -12.83 -14.44
C ARG A 35 -1.62 -11.86 -15.41
N LEU A 36 -0.87 -11.26 -16.33
CA LEU A 36 -1.43 -10.40 -17.37
C LEU A 36 -2.47 -11.12 -18.23
N GLU A 37 -2.25 -12.40 -18.53
CA GLU A 37 -3.19 -13.21 -19.32
C GLU A 37 -4.52 -13.43 -18.60
N CYS A 38 -4.49 -13.48 -17.28
CA CYS A 38 -5.68 -13.64 -16.43
C CYS A 38 -6.49 -12.33 -16.26
N ILE A 39 -5.94 -11.18 -16.63
CA ILE A 39 -6.58 -9.87 -16.47
C ILE A 39 -7.62 -9.64 -17.58
N PRO A 40 -8.83 -9.10 -17.27
CA PRO A 40 -9.83 -8.75 -18.25
C PRO A 40 -9.26 -7.86 -19.37
N CYS A 41 -9.69 -8.11 -20.62
CA CYS A 41 -9.11 -7.52 -21.84
C CYS A 41 -8.91 -6.00 -21.77
N LYS A 42 -9.91 -5.23 -21.34
CA LYS A 42 -9.82 -3.76 -21.25
C LYS A 42 -8.76 -3.31 -20.24
N SER A 43 -8.71 -3.94 -19.08
CA SER A 43 -7.72 -3.65 -18.03
C SER A 43 -6.32 -4.04 -18.47
N ARG A 44 -6.18 -5.20 -19.11
CA ARG A 44 -4.90 -5.67 -19.67
C ARG A 44 -4.38 -4.73 -20.76
N GLU A 45 -5.21 -4.33 -21.72
CA GLU A 45 -4.79 -3.40 -22.79
C GLU A 45 -4.31 -2.05 -22.24
N LEU A 46 -4.93 -1.56 -21.17
CA LEU A 46 -4.48 -0.34 -20.50
C LEU A 46 -3.15 -0.51 -19.77
N LEU A 47 -2.93 -1.66 -19.11
CA LEU A 47 -1.63 -1.99 -18.53
C LEU A 47 -0.55 -2.08 -19.60
N GLU A 48 -0.83 -2.82 -20.69
CA GLU A 48 0.08 -2.94 -21.82
C GLU A 48 0.43 -1.59 -22.44
N TYR A 49 -0.55 -0.69 -22.55
CA TYR A 49 -0.33 0.68 -23.04
C TYR A 49 0.57 1.48 -22.09
N VAL A 50 0.22 1.57 -20.81
CA VAL A 50 0.95 2.39 -19.85
C VAL A 50 2.41 1.95 -19.70
N TRP A 51 2.63 0.64 -19.69
CA TRP A 51 3.97 0.05 -19.55
C TRP A 51 4.69 -0.16 -20.88
N ARG A 52 4.04 0.20 -22.01
CA ARG A 52 4.59 0.01 -23.37
C ARG A 52 5.03 -1.43 -23.61
N LEU A 53 4.21 -2.39 -23.18
CA LEU A 53 4.56 -3.81 -23.27
C LEU A 53 4.55 -4.32 -24.69
N LYS A 54 3.70 -3.76 -25.58
CA LYS A 54 3.60 -4.17 -26.99
C LYS A 54 3.97 -3.05 -27.95
N PRO A 55 4.63 -3.37 -29.08
CA PRO A 55 5.01 -2.38 -30.11
C PRO A 55 3.84 -1.54 -30.62
N LYS A 56 2.64 -2.13 -30.69
CA LYS A 56 1.42 -1.46 -31.17
C LYS A 56 1.04 -0.19 -30.38
N TYR A 57 1.62 0.02 -29.19
CA TYR A 57 1.35 1.19 -28.34
C TYR A 57 2.43 2.27 -28.44
N LYS A 58 3.49 2.04 -29.24
CA LYS A 58 4.55 3.03 -29.44
C LYS A 58 3.96 4.26 -30.16
N GLY A 59 4.12 5.43 -29.53
CA GLY A 59 3.63 6.71 -30.08
C GLY A 59 2.13 6.97 -29.94
N LYS A 60 1.33 6.02 -29.44
CA LYS A 60 -0.11 6.23 -29.24
C LYS A 60 -0.41 7.09 -28.02
N SER A 61 -1.43 7.92 -28.15
CA SER A 61 -2.03 8.67 -27.05
C SER A 61 -3.02 7.79 -26.26
N LEU A 62 -3.34 8.21 -25.04
CA LEU A 62 -4.35 7.49 -24.25
C LEU A 62 -5.74 7.61 -24.89
N GLU A 63 -6.06 8.74 -25.51
CA GLU A 63 -7.33 8.96 -26.22
C GLU A 63 -7.54 7.97 -27.37
N GLU A 64 -6.48 7.63 -28.11
CA GLU A 64 -6.55 6.60 -29.15
C GLU A 64 -6.85 5.21 -28.57
N VAL A 65 -6.30 4.91 -27.38
CA VAL A 65 -6.57 3.64 -26.70
C VAL A 65 -7.99 3.63 -26.13
N GLU A 66 -8.44 4.71 -25.53
CA GLU A 66 -9.82 4.90 -25.02
C GLU A 66 -10.84 4.71 -26.16
N LYS A 67 -10.61 5.37 -27.31
CA LYS A 67 -11.47 5.24 -28.50
C LYS A 67 -11.50 3.80 -29.02
N LYS A 68 -10.35 3.14 -29.09
CA LYS A 68 -10.26 1.73 -29.54
C LYS A 68 -11.03 0.80 -28.61
N LEU A 69 -10.97 1.03 -27.29
CA LEU A 69 -11.64 0.20 -26.29
C LEU A 69 -13.12 0.55 -26.10
N GLY A 70 -13.59 1.65 -26.71
CA GLY A 70 -14.96 2.15 -26.53
C GLY A 70 -15.26 2.52 -25.08
N ILE A 71 -14.32 3.19 -24.41
CA ILE A 71 -14.43 3.57 -22.98
C ILE A 71 -14.13 5.06 -22.78
N THR A 72 -14.74 5.63 -21.77
CA THR A 72 -14.46 6.99 -21.33
C THR A 72 -13.14 7.07 -20.55
N ARG A 73 -12.60 8.28 -20.38
CA ARG A 73 -11.42 8.56 -19.55
C ARG A 73 -11.53 7.98 -18.14
N LYS A 74 -12.70 8.19 -17.52
CA LYS A 74 -12.97 7.69 -16.17
C LYS A 74 -12.97 6.16 -16.10
N GLU A 75 -13.55 5.52 -17.10
CA GLU A 75 -13.52 4.06 -17.19
C GLU A 75 -12.12 3.53 -17.49
N ALA A 76 -11.31 4.25 -18.29
CA ALA A 76 -9.92 3.89 -18.52
C ALA A 76 -9.11 3.91 -17.22
N GLU A 77 -9.24 4.96 -16.41
CA GLU A 77 -8.62 5.03 -15.10
C GLU A 77 -9.06 3.88 -14.18
N SER A 78 -10.36 3.61 -14.14
CA SER A 78 -10.92 2.52 -13.33
C SER A 78 -10.41 1.15 -13.77
N ASN A 79 -10.43 0.87 -15.08
CA ASN A 79 -9.91 -0.39 -15.63
C ASN A 79 -8.40 -0.55 -15.40
N PHE A 80 -7.64 0.54 -15.51
CA PHE A 80 -6.21 0.51 -15.21
C PHE A 80 -5.94 0.15 -13.74
N HIS A 81 -6.68 0.77 -12.80
CA HIS A 81 -6.54 0.46 -11.38
C HIS A 81 -7.00 -0.95 -11.03
N PHE A 82 -8.06 -1.42 -11.65
CA PHE A 82 -8.51 -2.80 -11.50
C PHE A 82 -7.47 -3.80 -12.02
N GLY A 83 -6.93 -3.57 -13.22
CA GLY A 83 -5.86 -4.42 -13.75
C GLY A 83 -4.61 -4.43 -12.87
N LYS A 84 -4.21 -3.27 -12.34
CA LYS A 84 -3.13 -3.20 -11.35
C LYS A 84 -3.44 -4.02 -10.11
N TYR A 85 -4.65 -3.93 -9.62
CA TYR A 85 -5.09 -4.68 -8.46
C TYR A 85 -4.98 -6.18 -8.69
N LEU A 86 -5.47 -6.67 -9.82
CA LEU A 86 -5.39 -8.10 -10.18
C LEU A 86 -3.95 -8.59 -10.38
N LEU A 87 -3.04 -7.71 -10.81
CA LEU A 87 -1.61 -8.05 -10.86
C LEU A 87 -1.02 -8.25 -9.47
N TYR A 88 -1.49 -7.49 -8.49
CA TYR A 88 -1.00 -7.61 -7.12
C TYR A 88 -1.56 -8.83 -6.40
N PHE A 89 -2.82 -9.17 -6.64
CA PHE A 89 -3.56 -10.18 -5.89
C PHE A 89 -3.95 -11.36 -6.78
N LYS A 90 -3.24 -12.48 -6.62
CA LYS A 90 -3.44 -13.70 -7.42
C LYS A 90 -4.84 -14.33 -7.23
N ASP A 91 -5.44 -14.14 -6.04
CA ASP A 91 -6.65 -14.85 -5.61
C ASP A 91 -7.96 -14.19 -6.06
N TYR A 92 -7.92 -13.06 -6.79
CA TYR A 92 -9.11 -12.31 -7.17
C TYR A 92 -9.66 -12.59 -8.57
N LYS A 93 -9.44 -13.78 -9.09
CA LYS A 93 -10.01 -14.18 -10.41
C LYS A 93 -11.54 -14.11 -10.44
N GLU A 94 -12.20 -14.17 -9.30
CA GLU A 94 -13.67 -14.22 -9.16
C GLU A 94 -14.29 -12.91 -8.68
N MET A 95 -13.50 -11.87 -8.42
CA MET A 95 -14.04 -10.60 -7.91
C MET A 95 -14.82 -9.85 -9.00
N GLU A 96 -16.00 -9.37 -8.64
CA GLU A 96 -16.75 -8.46 -9.51
C GLU A 96 -15.94 -7.20 -9.82
N PHE A 97 -15.99 -6.76 -11.08
CA PHE A 97 -15.23 -5.59 -11.56
C PHE A 97 -15.43 -4.34 -10.69
N LYS A 98 -16.68 -4.06 -10.31
CA LYS A 98 -17.00 -2.88 -9.46
C LYS A 98 -16.33 -2.95 -8.11
N GLU A 99 -16.35 -4.09 -7.45
CA GLU A 99 -15.75 -4.28 -6.14
C GLU A 99 -14.22 -4.24 -6.21
N GLY A 100 -13.62 -4.87 -7.23
CA GLY A 100 -12.19 -4.81 -7.47
C GLY A 100 -11.66 -3.40 -7.70
N ILE A 101 -12.43 -2.52 -8.37
CA ILE A 101 -12.08 -1.10 -8.52
C ILE A 101 -12.02 -0.41 -7.15
N LYS A 102 -13.02 -0.61 -6.31
CA LYS A 102 -13.12 0.02 -4.99
C LYS A 102 -11.94 -0.38 -4.09
N LEU A 103 -11.67 -1.67 -4.02
CA LEU A 103 -10.51 -2.20 -3.29
C LEU A 103 -9.21 -1.70 -3.91
N GLY A 104 -9.08 -1.64 -5.22
CA GLY A 104 -7.91 -1.08 -5.90
C GLY A 104 -7.66 0.39 -5.56
N MET A 105 -8.70 1.19 -5.40
CA MET A 105 -8.60 2.59 -4.95
C MET A 105 -8.09 2.68 -3.52
N LEU A 106 -8.64 1.86 -2.61
CA LEU A 106 -8.18 1.80 -1.22
C LEU A 106 -6.74 1.31 -1.14
N VAL A 107 -6.37 0.25 -1.86
CA VAL A 107 -4.98 -0.25 -1.92
C VAL A 107 -4.03 0.83 -2.41
N ARG A 108 -4.41 1.59 -3.45
CA ARG A 108 -3.62 2.73 -3.94
C ARG A 108 -3.41 3.79 -2.86
N ALA A 109 -4.46 4.15 -2.12
CA ALA A 109 -4.36 5.11 -1.02
C ALA A 109 -3.51 4.58 0.12
N TYR A 110 -3.68 3.31 0.48
CA TYR A 110 -2.86 2.60 1.46
C TYR A 110 -1.36 2.70 1.15
N TYR A 111 -0.97 2.47 -0.12
CA TYR A 111 0.43 2.49 -0.54
C TYR A 111 0.96 3.87 -0.90
N LYS A 112 0.12 4.87 -1.13
CA LYS A 112 0.55 6.21 -1.52
C LYS A 112 1.56 6.81 -0.55
N ASP A 113 1.28 6.73 0.74
CA ASP A 113 2.16 7.28 1.79
C ASP A 113 3.26 6.31 2.22
N TYR A 114 3.11 5.03 1.91
CA TYR A 114 4.13 4.03 2.18
C TYR A 114 5.46 4.35 1.47
N ARG A 115 5.37 4.97 0.30
CA ARG A 115 6.53 5.42 -0.46
C ARG A 115 7.35 6.48 0.27
N ILE A 116 6.72 7.36 1.03
CA ILE A 116 7.38 8.51 1.67
C ILE A 116 8.20 8.07 2.87
N HIS A 117 7.76 7.04 3.58
CA HIS A 117 8.39 6.60 4.82
C HIS A 117 9.52 5.58 4.65
N PHE A 118 9.52 4.82 3.56
CA PHE A 118 10.48 3.71 3.36
C PHE A 118 11.59 3.99 2.32
N HIS A 119 11.52 5.07 1.56
CA HIS A 119 12.54 5.39 0.54
C HIS A 119 13.88 5.91 1.08
N LYS A 120 14.01 6.18 2.35
CA LYS A 120 15.29 6.60 2.97
C LYS A 120 16.17 5.45 3.45
N GLY A 121 15.73 4.23 3.36
CA GLY A 121 16.51 3.03 3.65
C GLY A 121 17.05 2.39 2.37
N LYS A 122 18.26 1.82 2.41
CA LYS A 122 18.95 1.18 1.26
C LYS A 122 18.27 -0.11 0.74
N LYS A 123 17.20 -0.59 1.37
CA LYS A 123 16.40 -1.74 0.91
C LYS A 123 14.93 -1.38 0.93
N SER A 124 14.23 -1.63 -0.17
CA SER A 124 12.78 -1.58 -0.23
C SER A 124 12.20 -2.74 0.56
N VAL A 125 11.39 -2.44 1.55
CA VAL A 125 10.65 -3.47 2.30
C VAL A 125 9.54 -3.99 1.42
N LYS A 126 9.53 -5.29 1.16
CA LYS A 126 8.52 -5.98 0.39
C LYS A 126 7.42 -6.44 1.34
N TYR A 127 6.39 -5.64 1.53
CA TYR A 127 5.22 -6.10 2.28
C TYR A 127 3.99 -5.98 1.42
N MET A 128 3.36 -7.11 1.20
CA MET A 128 1.99 -7.17 0.77
C MET A 128 1.22 -8.09 1.71
N VAL A 129 0.22 -7.52 2.31
CA VAL A 129 -0.83 -8.28 2.93
C VAL A 129 -1.65 -8.83 1.78
N ASP A 130 -1.85 -10.14 1.71
CA ASP A 130 -2.74 -10.72 0.72
C ASP A 130 -4.15 -10.14 0.86
N SER A 131 -4.97 -10.33 -0.13
CA SER A 131 -6.29 -9.71 -0.17
C SER A 131 -7.23 -10.16 0.95
N LYS A 132 -7.13 -11.42 1.36
CA LYS A 132 -7.93 -11.96 2.46
C LYS A 132 -7.52 -11.29 3.75
N ASN A 133 -6.23 -11.27 4.03
CA ASN A 133 -5.68 -10.60 5.20
C ASN A 133 -5.92 -9.09 5.17
N PHE A 134 -5.95 -8.45 3.97
CA PHE A 134 -6.27 -7.03 3.84
C PHE A 134 -7.70 -6.71 4.28
N ILE A 135 -8.67 -7.55 3.93
CA ILE A 135 -10.05 -7.44 4.40
C ILE A 135 -10.14 -7.68 5.91
N GLU A 136 -9.42 -8.66 6.41
CA GLU A 136 -9.33 -8.90 7.86
C GLU A 136 -8.70 -7.70 8.59
N CYS A 137 -7.67 -7.09 8.04
CA CYS A 137 -7.09 -5.86 8.57
C CYS A 137 -8.11 -4.72 8.67
N ILE A 138 -8.97 -4.54 7.65
CA ILE A 138 -10.05 -3.55 7.69
C ILE A 138 -11.01 -3.86 8.83
N ASN A 139 -11.34 -5.12 9.05
CA ASN A 139 -12.24 -5.54 10.12
C ASN A 139 -11.65 -5.36 11.54
N LEU A 140 -10.34 -5.31 11.66
CA LEU A 140 -9.63 -5.07 12.92
C LEU A 140 -9.45 -3.60 13.27
N LEU A 141 -9.81 -2.68 12.38
CA LEU A 141 -9.78 -1.25 12.67
C LEU A 141 -10.81 -0.88 13.73
N LYS A 142 -10.57 0.25 14.40
CA LYS A 142 -11.61 0.90 15.21
C LYS A 142 -12.81 1.21 14.36
N GLU A 143 -14.02 1.07 14.93
CA GLU A 143 -15.28 1.21 14.20
C GLU A 143 -15.39 2.52 13.39
N ASP A 144 -14.97 3.66 13.97
CA ASP A 144 -14.98 4.94 13.26
C ASP A 144 -14.07 4.94 12.03
N TYR A 145 -12.88 4.34 12.13
CA TYR A 145 -11.91 4.25 11.04
C TYR A 145 -12.36 3.26 9.97
N LYS A 146 -12.87 2.11 10.40
CA LYS A 146 -13.49 1.12 9.53
C LYS A 146 -14.65 1.75 8.76
N PHE A 147 -15.56 2.43 9.46
CA PHE A 147 -16.70 3.11 8.87
C PHE A 147 -16.26 4.09 7.79
N VAL A 148 -15.28 4.96 8.07
CA VAL A 148 -14.76 5.93 7.10
C VAL A 148 -14.22 5.26 5.84
N LEU A 149 -13.39 4.22 5.97
CA LEU A 149 -12.85 3.51 4.80
C LEU A 149 -13.94 2.79 4.03
N VAL A 150 -14.81 2.05 4.72
CA VAL A 150 -15.90 1.29 4.08
C VAL A 150 -16.83 2.21 3.30
N GLN A 151 -17.26 3.31 3.90
CA GLN A 151 -18.20 4.24 3.28
C GLN A 151 -17.52 5.06 2.16
N HIS A 152 -16.32 5.60 2.40
CA HIS A 152 -15.65 6.43 1.40
C HIS A 152 -15.30 5.65 0.13
N TYR A 153 -14.83 4.42 0.26
CA TYR A 153 -14.50 3.56 -0.87
C TYR A 153 -15.69 2.73 -1.37
N GLY A 154 -16.78 2.70 -0.64
CA GLY A 154 -17.99 1.93 -0.98
C GLY A 154 -17.76 0.42 -0.94
N LEU A 155 -16.98 -0.07 0.03
CA LEU A 155 -16.65 -1.49 0.17
C LEU A 155 -17.87 -2.32 0.59
N PHE A 156 -17.78 -3.63 0.43
CA PHE A 156 -18.81 -4.61 0.84
C PHE A 156 -20.19 -4.32 0.23
N GLY A 157 -20.22 -3.99 -1.06
CA GLY A 157 -21.45 -3.75 -1.79
C GLY A 157 -22.03 -2.33 -1.65
N GLY A 158 -21.40 -1.46 -0.84
CA GLY A 158 -21.83 -0.06 -0.66
C GLY A 158 -21.54 0.83 -1.87
N ASN A 159 -22.11 2.02 -1.90
CA ASN A 159 -21.74 3.08 -2.85
C ASN A 159 -20.69 3.99 -2.21
N PRO A 160 -19.63 4.39 -2.97
CA PRO A 160 -18.68 5.37 -2.49
C PRO A 160 -19.34 6.70 -2.17
N ILE A 161 -19.05 7.27 -1.00
CA ILE A 161 -19.53 8.58 -0.60
C ILE A 161 -18.39 9.59 -0.49
N THR A 162 -18.69 10.86 -0.67
CA THR A 162 -17.73 11.95 -0.61
C THR A 162 -17.37 12.31 0.82
N TYR A 163 -16.25 13.01 1.04
CA TYR A 163 -15.91 13.54 2.38
C TYR A 163 -16.95 14.51 2.93
N ALA A 164 -17.66 15.23 2.06
CA ALA A 164 -18.75 16.13 2.47
C ALA A 164 -19.92 15.34 3.04
N GLU A 165 -20.28 14.21 2.43
CA GLU A 165 -21.31 13.30 2.90
C GLU A 165 -20.89 12.59 4.19
N LEU A 166 -19.66 12.09 4.24
CA LEU A 166 -19.05 11.53 5.47
C LEU A 166 -19.12 12.54 6.62
N GLY A 167 -18.75 13.80 6.34
CA GLY A 167 -18.80 14.86 7.33
C GLY A 167 -20.22 15.09 7.89
N LYS A 168 -21.23 15.05 7.02
CA LYS A 168 -22.66 15.15 7.45
C LYS A 168 -23.07 13.97 8.33
N ILE A 169 -22.72 12.74 7.93
CA ILE A 169 -23.07 11.52 8.70
C ILE A 169 -22.39 11.52 10.06
N LEU A 170 -21.10 11.85 10.10
CA LEU A 170 -20.29 11.85 11.32
C LEU A 170 -20.44 13.15 12.15
N LYS A 171 -21.18 14.14 11.66
CA LYS A 171 -21.34 15.48 12.28
C LYS A 171 -20.00 16.20 12.49
N ILE A 172 -19.10 16.09 11.52
CA ILE A 172 -17.77 16.73 11.49
C ILE A 172 -17.59 17.51 10.19
N SER A 173 -16.54 18.34 10.10
CA SER A 173 -16.23 19.03 8.84
C SER A 173 -15.73 18.05 7.78
N MET A 174 -15.87 18.44 6.50
CA MET A 174 -15.31 17.68 5.37
C MET A 174 -13.79 17.45 5.55
N HIS A 175 -13.07 18.46 6.02
CA HIS A 175 -11.62 18.34 6.27
C HIS A 175 -11.31 17.38 7.43
N ALA A 176 -12.13 17.36 8.48
CA ALA A 176 -11.99 16.40 9.56
C ALA A 176 -12.25 14.96 9.07
N ALA A 177 -13.24 14.76 8.17
CA ALA A 177 -13.49 13.46 7.55
C ALA A 177 -12.29 12.98 6.71
N GLN A 178 -11.66 13.87 5.94
CA GLN A 178 -10.43 13.57 5.20
C GLN A 178 -9.27 13.22 6.15
N THR A 179 -9.12 13.95 7.24
CA THR A 179 -8.10 13.65 8.26
C THR A 179 -8.36 12.28 8.91
N MET A 180 -9.63 11.92 9.14
CA MET A 180 -9.98 10.60 9.66
C MET A 180 -9.61 9.48 8.70
N GLU A 181 -9.79 9.67 7.39
CA GLU A 181 -9.33 8.69 6.39
C GLU A 181 -7.81 8.52 6.45
N ASP A 182 -7.04 9.61 6.49
CA ASP A 182 -5.58 9.53 6.63
C ASP A 182 -5.16 8.78 7.90
N LEU A 183 -5.87 8.98 9.01
CA LEU A 183 -5.62 8.26 10.26
C LEU A 183 -6.02 6.78 10.12
N ALA A 184 -7.14 6.49 9.48
CA ALA A 184 -7.61 5.13 9.24
C ALA A 184 -6.61 4.34 8.35
N LEU A 185 -6.09 4.96 7.28
CA LEU A 185 -5.05 4.36 6.44
C LEU A 185 -3.75 4.11 7.21
N ARG A 186 -3.38 5.00 8.13
CA ARG A 186 -2.21 4.78 8.99
C ARG A 186 -2.43 3.64 9.98
N GLU A 187 -3.61 3.54 10.54
CA GLU A 187 -3.96 2.43 11.44
C GLU A 187 -4.01 1.11 10.66
N LEU A 188 -4.59 1.11 9.47
CA LEU A 188 -4.63 -0.06 8.59
C LEU A 188 -3.20 -0.59 8.31
N ARG A 189 -2.24 0.30 8.06
CA ARG A 189 -0.83 -0.09 7.90
C ARG A 189 -0.26 -0.76 9.14
N LEU A 190 -0.58 -0.25 10.33
CA LEU A 190 -0.11 -0.83 11.57
C LEU A 190 -0.74 -2.21 11.83
N VAL A 191 -2.03 -2.34 11.58
CA VAL A 191 -2.74 -3.62 11.75
C VAL A 191 -2.23 -4.66 10.76
N SER A 192 -1.92 -4.26 9.54
CA SER A 192 -1.45 -5.18 8.50
C SER A 192 -0.13 -5.89 8.86
N PHE A 193 0.70 -5.30 9.70
CA PHE A 193 1.92 -5.96 10.19
C PHE A 193 1.68 -7.24 10.97
N LYS A 194 0.49 -7.43 11.55
CA LYS A 194 0.14 -8.68 12.24
C LYS A 194 0.11 -9.90 11.34
N PHE A 195 -0.13 -9.71 10.05
CA PHE A 195 -0.33 -10.75 9.07
C PHE A 195 0.91 -11.03 8.23
N LEU A 196 2.02 -10.38 8.56
CA LEU A 196 3.29 -10.62 7.89
C LEU A 196 4.00 -11.75 8.66
N GLU A 197 4.01 -12.95 8.09
CA GLU A 197 4.60 -14.14 8.70
C GLU A 197 6.13 -14.08 8.74
N GLU A 198 6.75 -13.39 7.78
CA GLU A 198 8.19 -13.15 7.72
C GLU A 198 8.45 -11.65 7.70
N LEU A 199 8.49 -11.07 8.87
CA LEU A 199 9.13 -9.78 9.04
C LEU A 199 10.62 -10.00 8.76
N ASP A 200 11.10 -9.55 7.59
CA ASP A 200 12.53 -9.34 7.42
C ASP A 200 12.98 -8.48 8.62
N ASP A 201 13.62 -9.12 9.60
CA ASP A 201 13.93 -8.60 10.97
C ASP A 201 14.49 -7.18 10.98
N TYR A 202 14.88 -6.71 9.79
CA TYR A 202 15.60 -5.46 9.61
C TYR A 202 14.77 -4.18 9.58
N TYR A 203 13.44 -4.23 9.31
CA TYR A 203 12.69 -2.99 9.03
C TYR A 203 11.37 -2.81 9.76
N CYS A 204 10.82 -3.84 10.34
CA CYS A 204 9.46 -3.85 10.82
C CYS A 204 9.31 -3.94 12.33
N ASP A 205 10.30 -4.43 12.99
CA ASP A 205 10.29 -4.66 14.42
C ASP A 205 9.96 -3.40 15.24
N LEU A 206 10.53 -2.23 14.90
CA LEU A 206 10.15 -0.98 15.57
C LEU A 206 8.69 -0.57 15.32
N LEU A 207 8.11 -0.93 14.16
CA LEU A 207 6.69 -0.71 13.90
C LEU A 207 5.80 -1.64 14.73
N VAL A 208 6.24 -2.87 14.95
CA VAL A 208 5.59 -3.79 15.90
C VAL A 208 5.52 -3.17 17.30
N LEU A 209 6.59 -2.51 17.74
CA LEU A 209 6.56 -1.78 19.02
C LEU A 209 5.52 -0.66 19.06
N VAL A 210 5.30 0.03 17.92
CA VAL A 210 4.22 1.05 17.82
C VAL A 210 2.86 0.38 17.87
N TYR A 211 2.70 -0.72 17.16
CA TYR A 211 1.47 -1.50 17.17
C TYR A 211 1.15 -2.02 18.58
N ASP A 212 2.12 -2.60 19.27
CA ASP A 212 2.01 -3.09 20.64
C ASP A 212 1.89 -1.96 21.68
N LYS A 213 1.87 -0.70 21.22
CA LYS A 213 1.83 0.50 22.06
C LYS A 213 3.01 0.62 23.03
N LYS A 214 4.10 -0.09 22.79
CA LYS A 214 5.34 0.00 23.57
C LYS A 214 6.06 1.32 23.33
N ILE A 215 6.04 1.80 22.07
CA ILE A 215 6.49 3.13 21.70
C ILE A 215 5.40 3.92 20.97
N SER A 216 5.45 5.23 21.08
CA SER A 216 4.56 6.11 20.32
C SER A 216 5.05 6.34 18.89
N LYS A 217 4.14 6.78 17.98
CA LYS A 217 4.52 7.23 16.63
C LYS A 217 5.58 8.34 16.66
N LYS A 218 5.57 9.21 17.67
CA LYS A 218 6.57 10.27 17.81
C LYS A 218 7.95 9.70 18.11
N GLU A 219 8.03 8.72 19.02
CA GLU A 219 9.27 8.01 19.34
C GLU A 219 9.79 7.24 18.13
N TYR A 220 8.95 6.47 17.46
CA TYR A 220 9.31 5.80 16.22
C TYR A 220 9.89 6.76 15.17
N ASN A 221 9.20 7.89 14.91
CA ASN A 221 9.68 8.87 13.94
C ASN A 221 11.00 9.53 14.36
N ALA A 222 11.23 9.73 15.66
CA ALA A 222 12.49 10.27 16.16
C ALA A 222 13.63 9.26 16.00
N LEU A 223 13.41 7.99 16.33
CA LEU A 223 14.37 6.89 16.13
C LEU A 223 14.73 6.75 14.67
N ARG A 224 13.73 6.73 13.77
CA ARG A 224 13.95 6.62 12.32
C ARG A 224 14.79 7.78 11.77
N ARG A 225 14.54 9.00 12.22
CA ARG A 225 15.36 10.17 11.83
C ARG A 225 16.79 10.06 12.31
N ALA A 226 16.98 9.42 13.46
CA ALA A 226 18.29 9.15 14.05
C ALA A 226 19.03 7.96 13.42
N GLY A 227 18.39 7.28 12.43
CA GLY A 227 18.97 6.13 11.75
C GLY A 227 18.78 4.80 12.47
N ILE A 228 17.95 4.76 13.53
CA ILE A 228 17.60 3.52 14.24
C ILE A 228 16.32 2.96 13.60
N SER A 229 16.38 1.73 13.11
CA SER A 229 15.31 1.09 12.35
C SER A 229 14.92 -0.29 12.87
N THR A 230 15.76 -0.91 13.69
CA THR A 230 15.61 -2.29 14.17
C THR A 230 15.66 -2.41 15.68
N TYR A 231 15.17 -3.54 16.20
CA TYR A 231 15.30 -3.88 17.65
C TYR A 231 16.75 -3.92 18.07
N GLU A 232 17.60 -4.53 17.26
CA GLU A 232 19.00 -4.66 17.57
C GLU A 232 19.71 -3.30 17.62
N GLU A 233 19.42 -2.43 16.63
CA GLU A 233 19.94 -1.06 16.65
C GLU A 233 19.44 -0.27 17.86
N LEU A 234 18.17 -0.42 18.23
CA LEU A 234 17.63 0.22 19.42
C LEU A 234 18.24 -0.36 20.68
N LYS A 235 18.31 -1.68 20.83
CA LYS A 235 18.88 -2.39 21.97
C LYS A 235 20.33 -1.97 22.24
N ASN A 236 21.13 -1.89 21.17
CA ASN A 236 22.56 -1.57 21.24
C ASN A 236 22.84 -0.06 21.27
N CYS A 237 21.82 0.79 21.17
CA CYS A 237 22.00 2.24 21.19
C CYS A 237 22.26 2.72 22.61
N ALA A 238 23.43 3.32 22.84
CA ALA A 238 23.76 3.89 24.14
C ALA A 238 22.74 4.98 24.55
N PRO A 239 22.34 5.03 25.81
CA PRO A 239 21.38 6.02 26.34
C PRO A 239 21.79 7.47 26.07
N GLU A 240 23.10 7.75 26.12
CA GLU A 240 23.69 9.05 25.84
C GLU A 240 23.48 9.46 24.39
N ARG A 241 23.53 8.51 23.47
CA ARG A 241 23.25 8.72 22.05
C ARG A 241 21.77 8.98 21.80
N LEU A 242 20.87 8.28 22.53
CA LEU A 242 19.43 8.53 22.41
C LEU A 242 19.05 9.97 22.82
N ILE A 243 19.72 10.53 23.85
CA ILE A 243 19.48 11.91 24.30
C ILE A 243 19.89 12.93 23.22
N SER A 244 20.95 12.64 22.46
CA SER A 244 21.45 13.55 21.43
C SER A 244 20.55 13.67 20.20
N PHE A 245 19.57 12.79 20.05
CA PHE A 245 18.69 12.80 18.87
C PHE A 245 17.62 13.88 18.96
N SER A 246 17.50 14.67 17.88
CA SER A 246 16.47 15.68 17.76
C SER A 246 15.06 15.08 17.91
N GLY A 247 14.30 15.66 18.84
CA GLY A 247 12.92 15.23 19.10
C GLY A 247 12.78 14.14 20.16
N ILE A 248 13.88 13.69 20.80
CA ILE A 248 13.82 12.79 21.96
C ILE A 248 13.99 13.62 23.24
N GLY A 249 12.86 13.87 23.93
CA GLY A 249 12.85 14.54 25.23
C GLY A 249 12.98 13.55 26.38
N PRO A 250 13.13 14.06 27.64
CA PRO A 250 13.33 13.23 28.82
C PRO A 250 12.29 12.13 29.04
N ARG A 251 11.02 12.43 28.74
CA ARG A 251 9.91 11.46 28.83
C ARG A 251 10.06 10.31 27.82
N MET A 252 10.38 10.66 26.57
CA MET A 252 10.61 9.65 25.53
C MET A 252 11.82 8.79 25.83
N LEU A 253 12.91 9.41 26.30
CA LEU A 253 14.11 8.70 26.71
C LEU A 253 13.82 7.68 27.82
N LYS A 254 13.02 8.07 28.82
CA LYS A 254 12.61 7.14 29.89
C LYS A 254 11.87 5.93 29.32
N ASN A 255 10.88 6.16 28.42
CA ASN A 255 10.13 5.10 27.79
C ASN A 255 11.04 4.19 26.93
N LEU A 256 11.89 4.78 26.10
CA LEU A 256 12.80 4.01 25.24
C LEU A 256 13.80 3.15 26.04
N LYS A 257 14.29 3.63 27.19
CA LYS A 257 15.12 2.85 28.11
C LYS A 257 14.36 1.66 28.69
N GLU A 258 13.08 1.83 29.03
CA GLU A 258 12.26 0.71 29.52
C GLU A 258 12.04 -0.32 28.40
N VAL A 259 11.76 0.14 27.19
CA VAL A 259 11.61 -0.74 26.03
C VAL A 259 12.91 -1.49 25.75
N GLN A 260 14.08 -0.83 25.76
CA GLN A 260 15.37 -1.49 25.57
C GLN A 260 15.63 -2.65 26.54
N LYS A 261 15.13 -2.58 27.77
CA LYS A 261 15.25 -3.67 28.76
C LYS A 261 14.39 -4.88 28.42
N THR A 262 13.36 -4.70 27.58
CA THR A 262 12.41 -5.75 27.21
C THR A 262 12.72 -6.39 25.85
N LEU A 263 13.68 -5.84 25.12
CA LEU A 263 14.22 -6.37 23.86
C LEU A 263 15.42 -7.29 24.14
#